data_e4b6132ffb0a9f9f2aa3b236eb296d84
#
_entry.id   e4b6132ffb0a9f9f2aa3b236eb296d84
#
_cell.length_a   1.000
_cell.length_b   1.000
_cell.length_c   1.000
_cell.angle_alpha   90.00
_cell.angle_beta   90.00
_cell.angle_gamma   90.00
#
_symmetry.space_group_name_H-M   'P 1'
#
loop_
_entity.id
_entity.type
_entity.pdbx_description
1 polymer ?
#
loop_
_entity_poly.entity_id
_entity_poly.type
_entity_poly.pdbx_seq_one_letter_code
_entity_poly.pdbx_strand_id
1 'polypeptide(L)'
;MKLTIAAFVFFTALFSHGIAVADITPPTYEHAANGKMIMGEKEWVRVDDFDVVAIARVDTGATTSSISAIDIQSFERDGKKWVKFRLAHDDRQSDLIERPVVRTVKIIQSSSEGYERRYVVDLPITIGDMTVSTEFTLRDRKHLNFPVLLGRTYLKDTALVDVSRKYIQPKPVTGVKQ
;
A
#
# COMPACT_ATOMS: atom_id res chain seq x y z
N MET A 1 7.84 29.68 83.32
CA MET A 1 8.45 29.75 82.00
C MET A 1 7.94 28.55 81.23
N LYS A 2 6.87 28.70 80.43
CA LYS A 2 6.24 27.57 79.66
C LYS A 2 6.70 27.63 78.23
N LEU A 3 7.39 26.57 77.78
CA LEU A 3 7.90 26.43 76.44
C LEU A 3 6.81 25.74 75.61
N THR A 4 6.27 26.42 74.58
CA THR A 4 5.26 25.91 73.69
C THR A 4 6.00 25.44 72.43
N ILE A 5 6.00 24.15 72.19
CA ILE A 5 6.57 23.52 70.95
C ILE A 5 5.45 23.52 69.93
N ALA A 6 5.62 24.28 68.84
CA ALA A 6 4.77 24.20 67.62
C ALA A 6 5.22 23.10 66.75
N ALA A 7 4.38 22.08 66.54
CA ALA A 7 4.61 21.02 65.57
C ALA A 7 4.21 21.47 64.14
N PHE A 8 5.17 21.54 63.24
CA PHE A 8 4.96 21.80 61.80
C PHE A 8 4.64 20.50 61.08
N VAL A 9 3.39 20.33 60.68
CA VAL A 9 2.99 19.17 59.85
C VAL A 9 3.26 19.51 58.40
N PHE A 10 4.25 18.85 57.82
CA PHE A 10 4.51 18.91 56.37
C PHE A 10 3.51 18.01 55.64
N PHE A 11 2.59 18.61 54.89
CA PHE A 11 1.67 17.88 53.99
C PHE A 11 2.36 17.71 52.64
N THR A 12 2.94 16.53 52.40
CA THR A 12 3.48 16.17 51.10
C THR A 12 2.34 15.73 50.19
N ALA A 13 1.95 16.60 49.26
CA ALA A 13 1.02 16.26 48.19
C ALA A 13 1.72 15.35 47.18
N LEU A 14 1.39 14.06 47.15
CA LEU A 14 1.76 13.13 46.06
C LEU A 14 0.95 13.51 44.80
N PHE A 15 1.60 14.17 43.88
CA PHE A 15 1.06 14.30 42.51
C PHE A 15 1.17 12.93 41.78
N SER A 16 0.08 12.17 41.78
CA SER A 16 -0.07 11.00 40.91
C SER A 16 -0.22 11.48 39.48
N HIS A 17 0.88 11.45 38.69
CA HIS A 17 0.82 11.62 37.25
C HIS A 17 0.21 10.36 36.67
N GLY A 18 -1.09 10.37 36.42
CA GLY A 18 -1.76 9.36 35.63
C GLY A 18 -1.19 9.39 34.20
N ILE A 19 -0.45 8.34 33.82
CA ILE A 19 -0.08 8.11 32.43
C ILE A 19 -1.39 7.78 31.71
N ALA A 20 -1.86 8.70 30.86
CA ALA A 20 -2.98 8.44 29.97
C ALA A 20 -2.51 7.36 28.98
N VAL A 21 -2.92 6.13 29.19
CA VAL A 21 -2.79 5.06 28.19
C VAL A 21 -3.76 5.43 27.07
N ALA A 22 -3.22 5.81 25.93
CA ALA A 22 -4.04 6.01 24.74
C ALA A 22 -4.79 4.72 24.47
N ASP A 23 -6.10 4.80 24.42
CA ASP A 23 -6.98 3.67 24.06
C ASP A 23 -6.72 3.33 22.57
N ILE A 24 -5.79 2.39 22.32
CA ILE A 24 -5.45 1.94 20.97
C ILE A 24 -6.53 0.96 20.54
N THR A 25 -7.64 1.50 20.06
CA THR A 25 -8.66 0.67 19.40
C THR A 25 -8.02 0.04 18.16
N PRO A 26 -8.02 -1.31 18.03
CA PRO A 26 -7.46 -1.97 16.85
C PRO A 26 -8.20 -1.52 15.59
N PRO A 27 -7.52 -1.45 14.43
CA PRO A 27 -8.17 -1.11 13.18
C PRO A 27 -9.27 -2.11 12.83
N THR A 28 -10.41 -1.61 12.34
CA THR A 28 -11.53 -2.44 11.89
C THR A 28 -11.38 -2.70 10.40
N TYR A 29 -11.41 -3.99 10.01
CA TYR A 29 -11.36 -4.43 8.62
C TYR A 29 -12.75 -4.85 8.15
N GLU A 30 -13.17 -4.40 6.97
CA GLU A 30 -14.50 -4.73 6.44
C GLU A 30 -14.43 -5.88 5.44
N HIS A 31 -15.14 -6.98 5.75
CA HIS A 31 -15.28 -8.15 4.89
C HIS A 31 -16.76 -8.49 4.66
N ALA A 32 -17.05 -9.02 3.48
CA ALA A 32 -18.34 -9.63 3.18
C ALA A 32 -18.45 -11.01 3.83
N ALA A 33 -19.68 -11.55 3.93
CA ALA A 33 -19.95 -12.85 4.53
C ALA A 33 -19.19 -14.03 3.87
N ASN A 34 -18.76 -13.87 2.61
CA ASN A 34 -17.96 -14.86 1.89
C ASN A 34 -16.43 -14.68 2.09
N GLY A 35 -16.00 -13.84 3.03
CA GLY A 35 -14.61 -13.55 3.35
C GLY A 35 -13.90 -12.59 2.39
N LYS A 36 -14.57 -12.12 1.32
CA LYS A 36 -13.97 -11.11 0.44
C LYS A 36 -13.94 -9.75 1.13
N MET A 37 -12.84 -9.04 0.96
CA MET A 37 -12.68 -7.67 1.45
C MET A 37 -13.70 -6.74 0.79
N ILE A 38 -14.29 -5.81 1.53
CA ILE A 38 -15.04 -4.69 0.95
C ILE A 38 -14.05 -3.58 0.61
N MET A 39 -14.01 -3.16 -0.64
CA MET A 39 -13.13 -2.09 -1.12
C MET A 39 -13.95 -0.95 -1.72
N GLY A 40 -13.48 0.28 -1.53
CA GLY A 40 -14.07 1.47 -2.13
C GLY A 40 -13.56 1.75 -3.56
N GLU A 41 -13.89 2.92 -4.10
CA GLU A 41 -13.38 3.39 -5.41
C GLU A 41 -11.85 3.54 -5.44
N LYS A 42 -11.25 3.75 -4.25
CA LYS A 42 -9.82 3.83 -4.00
C LYS A 42 -9.49 3.39 -2.59
N GLU A 43 -8.31 2.77 -2.43
CA GLU A 43 -7.81 2.24 -1.17
C GLU A 43 -6.33 2.56 -0.96
N TRP A 44 -5.90 2.49 0.30
CA TRP A 44 -4.50 2.46 0.63
C TRP A 44 -3.91 1.09 0.32
N VAL A 45 -2.77 1.06 -0.36
CA VAL A 45 -2.02 -0.17 -0.64
C VAL A 45 -0.58 0.00 -0.17
N ARG A 46 -0.03 -1.04 0.45
CA ARG A 46 1.41 -1.16 0.69
C ARG A 46 2.00 -2.18 -0.29
N VAL A 47 3.09 -1.81 -0.95
CA VAL A 47 3.92 -2.74 -1.73
C VAL A 47 4.97 -3.29 -0.76
N ASP A 48 4.78 -4.53 -0.30
CA ASP A 48 5.41 -5.05 0.92
C ASP A 48 6.92 -5.12 0.86
N ASP A 49 7.48 -5.66 -0.22
CA ASP A 49 8.93 -5.82 -0.36
C ASP A 49 9.72 -4.50 -0.27
N PHE A 50 9.04 -3.37 -0.45
CA PHE A 50 9.68 -2.05 -0.53
C PHE A 50 9.15 -1.08 0.51
N ASP A 51 8.20 -1.52 1.34
CA ASP A 51 7.50 -0.72 2.36
C ASP A 51 6.94 0.62 1.81
N VAL A 52 6.52 0.60 0.54
CA VAL A 52 5.94 1.77 -0.14
C VAL A 52 4.43 1.76 0.03
N VAL A 53 3.90 2.77 0.72
CA VAL A 53 2.45 2.99 0.83
C VAL A 53 1.98 4.01 -0.20
N ALA A 54 0.96 3.66 -0.96
CA ALA A 54 0.40 4.46 -2.03
C ALA A 54 -1.14 4.42 -2.03
N ILE A 55 -1.77 5.26 -2.84
CA ILE A 55 -3.20 5.16 -3.12
C ILE A 55 -3.40 4.37 -4.41
N ALA A 56 -4.21 3.33 -4.34
CA ALA A 56 -4.64 2.54 -5.48
C ALA A 56 -6.05 2.96 -5.92
N ARG A 57 -6.23 3.14 -7.23
CA ARG A 57 -7.57 3.19 -7.84
C ARG A 57 -8.08 1.76 -8.03
N VAL A 58 -9.29 1.50 -7.58
CA VAL A 58 -10.00 0.25 -7.85
C VAL A 58 -10.71 0.39 -9.20
N ASP A 59 -10.32 -0.42 -10.19
CA ASP A 59 -10.77 -0.29 -11.58
C ASP A 59 -11.33 -1.62 -12.10
N THR A 60 -12.65 -1.77 -11.99
CA THR A 60 -13.38 -2.95 -12.48
C THR A 60 -13.41 -3.04 -14.01
N GLY A 61 -13.08 -1.96 -14.73
CA GLY A 61 -12.95 -1.94 -16.18
C GLY A 61 -11.62 -2.52 -16.70
N ALA A 62 -10.54 -2.36 -15.92
CA ALA A 62 -9.23 -2.87 -16.28
C ALA A 62 -9.10 -4.39 -16.03
N THR A 63 -8.46 -5.12 -16.94
CA THR A 63 -8.19 -6.55 -16.73
C THR A 63 -7.03 -6.76 -15.76
N THR A 64 -5.90 -6.10 -15.98
CA THR A 64 -4.65 -6.29 -15.24
C THR A 64 -4.36 -5.06 -14.39
N SER A 65 -3.78 -5.26 -13.22
CA SER A 65 -3.29 -4.16 -12.37
C SER A 65 -2.08 -3.47 -13.03
N SER A 66 -1.82 -2.23 -12.63
CA SER A 66 -0.71 -1.42 -13.14
C SER A 66 -0.10 -0.61 -12.00
N ILE A 67 1.24 -0.47 -12.01
CA ILE A 67 1.97 0.31 -11.02
C ILE A 67 2.90 1.32 -11.70
N SER A 68 3.05 2.48 -11.08
CA SER A 68 3.92 3.55 -11.56
C SER A 68 5.38 3.16 -11.40
N ALA A 69 6.08 3.03 -12.51
CA ALA A 69 7.49 2.64 -12.56
C ALA A 69 8.23 3.44 -13.62
N ILE A 70 9.48 3.80 -13.31
CA ILE A 70 10.43 4.50 -14.19
C ILE A 70 11.74 3.71 -14.30
N ASP A 71 12.64 4.13 -15.16
CA ASP A 71 13.95 3.50 -15.41
C ASP A 71 13.82 2.00 -15.75
N ILE A 72 12.75 1.64 -16.45
CA ILE A 72 12.39 0.26 -16.75
C ILE A 72 13.36 -0.30 -17.81
N GLN A 73 14.22 -1.24 -17.39
CA GLN A 73 15.20 -1.89 -18.26
C GLN A 73 15.17 -3.39 -18.08
N SER A 74 15.03 -4.15 -19.18
CA SER A 74 15.10 -5.61 -19.12
C SER A 74 16.55 -6.09 -19.29
N PHE A 75 16.86 -7.19 -18.62
CA PHE A 75 18.12 -7.89 -18.73
C PHE A 75 17.89 -9.40 -18.59
N GLU A 76 18.93 -10.18 -18.82
CA GLU A 76 18.89 -11.64 -18.64
C GLU A 76 19.69 -12.04 -17.40
N ARG A 77 19.16 -12.97 -16.63
CA ARG A 77 19.82 -13.62 -15.49
C ARG A 77 19.44 -15.09 -15.48
N ASP A 78 20.44 -15.99 -15.53
CA ASP A 78 20.26 -17.45 -15.52
C ASP A 78 19.28 -17.96 -16.58
N GLY A 79 19.38 -17.43 -17.81
CA GLY A 79 18.51 -17.79 -18.93
C GLY A 79 17.06 -17.31 -18.82
N LYS A 80 16.77 -16.47 -17.82
CA LYS A 80 15.44 -15.90 -17.59
C LYS A 80 15.46 -14.39 -17.81
N LYS A 81 14.34 -13.88 -18.31
CA LYS A 81 14.15 -12.44 -18.47
C LYS A 81 13.82 -11.80 -17.11
N TRP A 82 14.58 -10.77 -16.76
CA TRP A 82 14.39 -9.92 -15.60
C TRP A 82 14.16 -8.48 -16.02
N VAL A 83 13.61 -7.70 -15.14
CA VAL A 83 13.46 -6.26 -15.30
C VAL A 83 13.91 -5.54 -14.04
N LYS A 84 14.65 -4.43 -14.23
CA LYS A 84 14.97 -3.49 -13.17
C LYS A 84 14.19 -2.20 -13.40
N PHE A 85 13.74 -1.59 -12.32
CA PHE A 85 12.90 -0.39 -12.33
C PHE A 85 12.92 0.29 -10.96
N ARG A 86 12.35 1.49 -10.88
CA ARG A 86 12.02 2.19 -9.63
C ARG A 86 10.53 2.43 -9.58
N LEU A 87 9.90 2.26 -8.42
CA LEU A 87 8.56 2.80 -8.19
C LEU A 87 8.69 4.32 -8.06
N ALA A 88 7.81 5.05 -8.72
CA ALA A 88 7.86 6.51 -8.70
C ALA A 88 6.48 7.12 -8.80
N HIS A 89 6.21 8.13 -7.97
CA HIS A 89 5.01 8.95 -8.05
C HIS A 89 5.26 10.30 -7.38
N ASP A 90 4.78 11.36 -8.02
CA ASP A 90 5.15 12.73 -7.68
C ASP A 90 6.69 12.86 -7.60
N ASP A 91 7.20 13.46 -6.55
CA ASP A 91 8.64 13.68 -6.34
C ASP A 91 9.32 12.51 -5.57
N ARG A 92 8.61 11.40 -5.31
CA ARG A 92 9.13 10.26 -4.57
C ARG A 92 9.51 9.11 -5.49
N GLN A 93 10.64 8.47 -5.16
CA GLN A 93 11.15 7.30 -5.87
C GLN A 93 11.64 6.26 -4.86
N SER A 94 11.50 4.98 -5.21
CA SER A 94 12.12 3.88 -4.48
C SER A 94 13.59 3.69 -4.86
N ASP A 95 14.27 2.83 -4.12
CA ASP A 95 15.51 2.22 -4.60
C ASP A 95 15.27 1.39 -5.87
N LEU A 96 16.37 0.99 -6.53
CA LEU A 96 16.30 0.14 -7.71
C LEU A 96 15.81 -1.26 -7.33
N ILE A 97 14.78 -1.72 -8.04
CA ILE A 97 14.09 -2.98 -7.84
C ILE A 97 14.41 -3.91 -9.00
N GLU A 98 14.70 -5.17 -8.73
CA GLU A 98 14.84 -6.21 -9.75
C GLU A 98 13.84 -7.32 -9.54
N ARG A 99 13.12 -7.71 -10.61
CA ARG A 99 12.11 -8.78 -10.58
C ARG A 99 12.18 -9.63 -11.83
N PRO A 100 11.90 -10.95 -11.74
CA PRO A 100 11.69 -11.75 -12.91
C PRO A 100 10.46 -11.25 -13.68
N VAL A 101 10.54 -11.27 -15.00
CA VAL A 101 9.42 -10.94 -15.88
C VAL A 101 8.52 -12.16 -15.99
N VAL A 102 7.28 -12.04 -15.51
CA VAL A 102 6.26 -13.09 -15.63
C VAL A 102 5.82 -13.23 -17.09
N ARG A 103 5.52 -12.10 -17.73
CA ARG A 103 5.13 -12.01 -19.14
C ARG A 103 5.31 -10.60 -19.68
N THR A 104 5.15 -10.45 -20.99
CA THR A 104 5.16 -9.13 -21.64
C THR A 104 3.83 -8.93 -22.35
N VAL A 105 3.21 -7.78 -22.17
CA VAL A 105 1.97 -7.40 -22.86
C VAL A 105 2.24 -6.33 -23.90
N LYS A 106 1.53 -6.40 -25.02
CA LYS A 106 1.50 -5.37 -26.07
C LYS A 106 0.20 -4.58 -25.91
N ILE A 107 0.32 -3.28 -25.71
CA ILE A 107 -0.83 -2.39 -25.62
C ILE A 107 -0.91 -1.58 -26.91
N ILE A 108 -2.01 -1.72 -27.65
CA ILE A 108 -2.29 -0.91 -28.82
C ILE A 108 -2.74 0.47 -28.32
N GLN A 109 -2.06 1.52 -28.75
CA GLN A 109 -2.45 2.89 -28.44
C GLN A 109 -3.37 3.41 -29.54
N SER A 110 -4.56 3.88 -29.15
CA SER A 110 -5.54 4.43 -30.10
C SER A 110 -5.07 5.70 -30.83
N SER A 111 -3.99 6.32 -30.35
CA SER A 111 -3.48 7.61 -30.84
C SER A 111 -2.18 7.54 -31.62
N SER A 112 -1.58 6.36 -31.81
CA SER A 112 -0.33 6.19 -32.56
C SER A 112 -0.29 4.86 -33.33
N GLU A 113 0.33 4.87 -34.52
CA GLU A 113 0.67 3.65 -35.26
C GLU A 113 1.78 2.89 -34.51
N GLY A 114 1.40 2.09 -33.50
CA GLY A 114 2.37 1.31 -32.75
C GLY A 114 1.75 0.63 -31.53
N TYR A 115 2.59 -0.20 -30.92
CA TYR A 115 2.25 -0.83 -29.63
C TYR A 115 3.30 -0.48 -28.58
N GLU A 116 2.85 -0.22 -27.38
CA GLU A 116 3.70 -0.10 -26.18
C GLU A 116 3.91 -1.52 -25.61
N ARG A 117 5.17 -1.91 -25.41
CA ARG A 117 5.51 -3.14 -24.72
C ARG A 117 5.66 -2.87 -23.24
N ARG A 118 4.88 -3.60 -22.40
CA ARG A 118 4.98 -3.50 -20.95
C ARG A 118 5.39 -4.82 -20.34
N TYR A 119 6.32 -4.78 -19.41
CA TYR A 119 6.69 -5.93 -18.59
C TYR A 119 5.68 -6.11 -17.47
N VAL A 120 5.40 -7.37 -17.16
CA VAL A 120 4.53 -7.77 -16.05
C VAL A 120 5.40 -8.47 -15.02
N VAL A 121 5.27 -8.06 -13.78
CA VAL A 121 5.95 -8.64 -12.61
C VAL A 121 4.95 -8.97 -11.53
N ASP A 122 5.26 -9.95 -10.68
CA ASP A 122 4.52 -10.21 -9.46
C ASP A 122 5.07 -9.35 -8.32
N LEU A 123 4.15 -8.71 -7.59
CA LEU A 123 4.48 -7.95 -6.38
C LEU A 123 3.51 -8.32 -5.26
N PRO A 124 4.02 -8.60 -4.05
CA PRO A 124 3.18 -8.73 -2.87
C PRO A 124 2.67 -7.34 -2.45
N ILE A 125 1.36 -7.25 -2.27
CA ILE A 125 0.70 -6.04 -1.78
C ILE A 125 -0.19 -6.35 -0.59
N THR A 126 -0.25 -5.42 0.36
CA THR A 126 -1.17 -5.47 1.50
C THR A 126 -2.21 -4.36 1.40
N ILE A 127 -3.48 -4.74 1.54
CA ILE A 127 -4.61 -3.83 1.70
C ILE A 127 -5.41 -4.33 2.90
N GLY A 128 -5.66 -3.45 3.86
CA GLY A 128 -6.27 -3.87 5.13
C GLY A 128 -5.42 -4.93 5.84
N ASP A 129 -6.02 -6.08 6.11
CA ASP A 129 -5.39 -7.26 6.74
C ASP A 129 -4.98 -8.36 5.73
N MET A 130 -5.19 -8.13 4.43
CA MET A 130 -4.94 -9.13 3.39
C MET A 130 -3.68 -8.81 2.59
N THR A 131 -2.73 -9.75 2.56
CA THR A 131 -1.54 -9.70 1.70
C THR A 131 -1.68 -10.71 0.56
N VAL A 132 -1.56 -10.22 -0.68
CA VAL A 132 -1.70 -11.04 -1.90
C VAL A 132 -0.60 -10.67 -2.89
N SER A 133 0.07 -11.67 -3.47
CA SER A 133 0.92 -11.46 -4.63
C SER A 133 0.08 -11.37 -5.90
N THR A 134 0.26 -10.32 -6.68
CA THR A 134 -0.50 -10.10 -7.90
C THR A 134 0.34 -9.50 -9.02
N GLU A 135 -0.08 -9.78 -10.25
CA GLU A 135 0.58 -9.26 -11.45
C GLU A 135 0.36 -7.76 -11.64
N PHE A 136 1.45 -7.03 -11.86
CA PHE A 136 1.43 -5.62 -12.25
C PHE A 136 2.12 -5.38 -13.58
N THR A 137 1.47 -4.63 -14.47
CA THR A 137 2.15 -4.01 -15.61
C THR A 137 2.95 -2.80 -15.12
N LEU A 138 4.22 -2.71 -15.53
CA LEU A 138 5.07 -1.56 -15.25
C LEU A 138 4.85 -0.46 -16.29
N ARG A 139 4.56 0.74 -15.84
CA ARG A 139 4.37 1.93 -16.70
C ARG A 139 4.65 3.20 -15.92
N ASP A 140 5.24 4.21 -16.58
CA ASP A 140 5.29 5.56 -16.00
C ASP A 140 3.86 6.13 -15.88
N ARG A 141 3.44 6.37 -14.64
CA ARG A 141 2.14 6.91 -14.26
C ARG A 141 2.27 8.23 -13.48
N LYS A 142 3.44 8.86 -13.48
CA LYS A 142 3.69 10.11 -12.71
C LYS A 142 2.71 11.23 -13.06
N HIS A 143 2.23 11.25 -14.32
CA HIS A 143 1.26 12.21 -14.81
C HIS A 143 -0.21 11.84 -14.50
N LEU A 144 -0.46 10.69 -13.84
CA LEU A 144 -1.78 10.22 -13.47
C LEU A 144 -2.03 10.41 -11.97
N ASN A 145 -3.29 10.58 -11.59
CA ASN A 145 -3.68 10.82 -10.19
C ASN A 145 -3.37 9.64 -9.23
N PHE A 146 -3.20 8.43 -9.79
CA PHE A 146 -3.02 7.23 -8.97
C PHE A 146 -1.78 6.46 -9.42
N PRO A 147 -0.80 6.22 -8.52
CA PRO A 147 0.39 5.41 -8.82
C PRO A 147 0.06 3.94 -9.03
N VAL A 148 -1.01 3.45 -8.39
CA VAL A 148 -1.44 2.06 -8.48
C VAL A 148 -2.86 2.01 -9.02
N LEU A 149 -3.12 1.04 -9.89
CA LEU A 149 -4.44 0.68 -10.38
C LEU A 149 -4.63 -0.82 -10.14
N LEU A 150 -5.73 -1.20 -9.50
CA LEU A 150 -6.10 -2.59 -9.22
C LEU A 150 -7.16 -3.04 -10.20
N GLY A 151 -6.80 -3.99 -11.06
CA GLY A 151 -7.68 -4.55 -12.07
C GLY A 151 -8.39 -5.83 -11.64
N ARG A 152 -9.23 -6.36 -12.54
CA ARG A 152 -10.06 -7.54 -12.26
C ARG A 152 -9.27 -8.78 -11.88
N THR A 153 -8.04 -8.95 -12.38
CA THR A 153 -7.17 -10.09 -12.00
C THR A 153 -6.95 -10.17 -10.49
N TYR A 154 -6.79 -9.01 -9.83
CA TYR A 154 -6.73 -8.93 -8.38
C TYR A 154 -8.12 -9.03 -7.75
N LEU A 155 -9.08 -8.23 -8.24
CA LEU A 155 -10.37 -8.02 -7.57
C LEU A 155 -11.26 -9.27 -7.53
N LYS A 156 -11.27 -10.09 -8.59
CA LYS A 156 -12.22 -11.20 -8.76
C LYS A 156 -12.25 -12.20 -7.59
N ASP A 157 -11.08 -12.43 -6.97
CA ASP A 157 -10.93 -13.43 -5.91
C ASP A 157 -10.81 -12.80 -4.52
N THR A 158 -10.45 -11.50 -4.43
CA THR A 158 -10.10 -10.81 -3.19
C THR A 158 -11.16 -9.85 -2.68
N ALA A 159 -11.97 -9.23 -3.56
CA ALA A 159 -12.80 -8.10 -3.16
C ALA A 159 -14.21 -8.06 -3.73
N LEU A 160 -15.09 -7.36 -3.00
CA LEU A 160 -16.31 -6.74 -3.50
C LEU A 160 -16.10 -5.21 -3.51
N VAL A 161 -16.58 -4.54 -4.55
CA VAL A 161 -16.32 -3.10 -4.74
C VAL A 161 -17.59 -2.29 -4.51
N ASP A 162 -17.55 -1.42 -3.52
CA ASP A 162 -18.57 -0.39 -3.26
C ASP A 162 -18.05 0.96 -3.76
N VAL A 163 -18.44 1.34 -4.96
CA VAL A 163 -18.00 2.58 -5.63
C VAL A 163 -18.50 3.86 -4.96
N SER A 164 -19.48 3.77 -4.04
CA SER A 164 -19.96 4.92 -3.28
C SER A 164 -19.03 5.35 -2.14
N ARG A 165 -18.07 4.51 -1.79
CA ARG A 165 -17.16 4.67 -0.65
C ARG A 165 -15.70 4.74 -1.11
N LYS A 166 -14.83 5.16 -0.22
CA LYS A 166 -13.37 5.24 -0.43
C LYS A 166 -12.65 5.01 0.89
N TYR A 167 -11.42 4.44 0.82
CA TYR A 167 -10.59 4.17 1.97
C TYR A 167 -11.35 3.40 3.07
N ILE A 168 -12.02 2.32 2.65
CA ILE A 168 -12.79 1.45 3.56
C ILE A 168 -11.85 0.69 4.46
N GLN A 169 -10.73 0.22 3.88
CA GLN A 169 -9.72 -0.50 4.62
C GLN A 169 -8.76 0.45 5.34
N PRO A 170 -8.32 0.11 6.55
CA PRO A 170 -7.34 0.91 7.29
C PRO A 170 -6.06 1.12 6.48
N LYS A 171 -5.45 2.29 6.64
CA LYS A 171 -4.15 2.58 6.02
C LYS A 171 -3.09 1.65 6.60
N PRO A 172 -2.33 0.90 5.77
CA PRO A 172 -1.24 0.05 6.24
C PRO A 172 -0.16 0.85 6.98
N VAL A 173 0.38 0.26 8.05
CA VAL A 173 1.50 0.83 8.80
C VAL A 173 2.81 0.51 8.08
N THR A 174 3.71 1.48 7.97
CA THR A 174 5.08 1.31 7.44
C THR A 174 6.03 0.88 8.55
N GLY A 175 7.14 0.23 8.19
CA GLY A 175 8.21 -0.14 9.12
C GLY A 175 7.99 -1.46 9.87
N VAL A 176 6.92 -2.21 9.60
CA VAL A 176 6.72 -3.56 10.13
C VAL A 176 7.40 -4.56 9.19
N LYS A 177 8.68 -4.86 9.42
CA LYS A 177 9.32 -6.02 8.80
C LYS A 177 8.74 -7.27 9.46
N GLN A 178 8.05 -8.10 8.69
CA GLN A 178 7.65 -9.45 9.09
C GLN A 178 8.85 -10.38 9.05
#